data_1b0ef2ddfcce503cc51f9ded93e371b9
#
_entry.id   1b0ef2ddfcce503cc51f9ded93e371b9
#
_cell.length_a   1.000
_cell.length_b   1.000
_cell.length_c   1.000
_cell.angle_alpha   90.00
_cell.angle_beta   90.00
_cell.angle_gamma   90.00
#
_symmetry.space_group_name_H-M   'P 1'
#
loop_
_entity.id
_entity.type
_entity.pdbx_description
1 polymer ?
#
loop_
_entity_poly.entity_id
_entity_poly.type
_entity_poly.pdbx_seq_one_letter_code
_entity_poly.pdbx_strand_id
1 'polypeptide(L)'
;LKNKSLCAIAAPLIAGLALSMNVTTASAADKTAIVVGADTTFPPFETEVNGKVTGFDIDMIRAIAKAEGLTVTIKTMPFSGLIPSLQAGSIDAAVAGITIKTSRMQSVDFSDAYYKSGLSVLVKKDSKITGFGNLKGHVVATKKATSSVDYMTSHGIDPQYIKQFQDIDSAYQALETNGADAVIFDNPVNVNFKTQHPNVKTVGDLLTGEYYGIAVSKKASGLDAKMNDGLAKIKKSGEYHQLFVKYFGGDESGAVNAVEKPADVAVKD
;
A
#
# COMPACT_ATOMS: atom_id res chain seq x y z
N LEU A 1 97.21 34.03 18.90
CA LEU A 1 96.79 32.81 19.60
C LEU A 1 95.28 32.87 19.87
N LYS A 2 94.51 31.87 19.40
CA LYS A 2 93.12 31.54 19.65
C LYS A 2 92.09 32.11 18.66
N ASN A 3 91.88 31.39 17.57
CA ASN A 3 90.73 31.44 16.71
C ASN A 3 89.45 31.01 17.45
N LYS A 4 88.36 31.75 17.32
CA LYS A 4 87.05 31.32 17.67
C LYS A 4 86.25 31.22 16.37
N SER A 5 85.95 29.99 15.97
CA SER A 5 85.10 29.68 14.87
C SER A 5 83.58 29.94 15.28
N LEU A 6 82.87 30.73 14.49
CA LEU A 6 81.45 30.92 14.62
C LEU A 6 80.77 29.84 13.76
N CYS A 7 80.04 28.93 14.38
CA CYS A 7 79.13 28.03 13.67
C CYS A 7 77.81 28.74 13.40
N ALA A 8 77.52 28.93 12.13
CA ALA A 8 76.21 29.35 11.70
C ALA A 8 75.27 28.12 11.62
N ILE A 9 74.18 28.18 12.38
CA ILE A 9 73.13 27.16 12.32
C ILE A 9 72.09 27.62 11.28
N ALA A 10 72.03 26.88 10.18
CA ALA A 10 70.97 27.07 9.17
C ALA A 10 69.72 26.29 9.62
N ALA A 11 68.61 26.98 9.85
CA ALA A 11 67.31 26.36 10.11
C ALA A 11 66.59 26.04 8.75
N PRO A 12 66.07 24.83 8.56
CA PRO A 12 65.29 24.56 7.37
C PRO A 12 63.85 25.09 7.53
N LEU A 13 63.40 25.90 6.57
CA LEU A 13 62.02 26.32 6.37
C LEU A 13 61.20 25.11 5.89
N ILE A 14 60.33 24.58 6.74
CA ILE A 14 59.36 23.58 6.35
C ILE A 14 58.12 24.32 5.78
N ALA A 15 58.02 24.39 4.44
CA ALA A 15 56.83 24.86 3.76
C ALA A 15 55.71 23.77 3.90
N GLY A 16 54.77 24.01 4.82
CA GLY A 16 53.60 23.19 4.96
C GLY A 16 52.66 23.34 3.78
N LEU A 17 52.58 22.32 2.92
CA LEU A 17 51.62 22.19 1.85
C LEU A 17 50.28 21.76 2.47
N ALA A 18 49.36 22.73 2.74
CA ALA A 18 48.00 22.44 3.17
C ALA A 18 47.23 21.84 1.99
N LEU A 19 47.11 20.51 1.95
CA LEU A 19 46.20 19.80 1.03
C LEU A 19 44.80 20.05 1.50
N SER A 20 44.06 21.01 0.94
CA SER A 20 42.66 21.18 1.14
C SER A 20 41.92 20.03 0.44
N MET A 21 41.57 18.99 1.24
CA MET A 21 40.63 17.95 0.82
C MET A 21 39.26 18.60 0.62
N ASN A 22 38.90 18.89 -0.62
CA ASN A 22 37.52 19.13 -1.00
C ASN A 22 36.74 17.82 -0.77
N VAL A 23 36.08 17.70 0.36
CA VAL A 23 35.07 16.67 0.59
C VAL A 23 33.89 17.05 -0.26
N THR A 24 33.85 16.55 -1.50
CA THR A 24 32.64 16.54 -2.31
C THR A 24 31.66 15.64 -1.58
N THR A 25 30.72 16.24 -0.85
CA THR A 25 29.51 15.53 -0.42
C THR A 25 28.83 15.07 -1.69
N ALA A 26 28.95 13.78 -2.01
CA ALA A 26 28.14 13.16 -3.05
C ALA A 26 26.70 13.33 -2.58
N SER A 27 26.00 14.31 -3.18
CA SER A 27 24.55 14.39 -3.09
C SER A 27 24.02 13.05 -3.59
N ALA A 28 23.33 12.31 -2.75
CA ALA A 28 22.62 11.13 -3.21
C ALA A 28 21.73 11.60 -4.37
N ALA A 29 22.06 11.17 -5.58
CA ALA A 29 21.29 11.54 -6.76
C ALA A 29 19.83 11.12 -6.46
N ASP A 30 18.90 12.08 -6.52
CA ASP A 30 17.48 11.82 -6.29
C ASP A 30 17.06 10.65 -7.18
N LYS A 31 16.63 9.56 -6.55
CA LYS A 31 16.20 8.35 -7.27
C LYS A 31 14.99 8.73 -8.13
N THR A 32 15.16 8.77 -9.44
CA THR A 32 14.10 9.12 -10.40
C THR A 32 13.29 7.93 -10.86
N ALA A 33 13.73 6.69 -10.56
CA ALA A 33 13.01 5.46 -10.89
C ALA A 33 12.67 4.69 -9.60
N ILE A 34 11.40 4.28 -9.48
CA ILE A 34 10.89 3.52 -8.35
C ILE A 34 10.26 2.20 -8.79
N VAL A 35 10.40 1.17 -7.95
CA VAL A 35 9.72 -0.11 -8.11
C VAL A 35 8.53 -0.15 -7.18
N VAL A 36 7.33 -0.31 -7.76
CA VAL A 36 6.07 -0.36 -7.02
C VAL A 36 5.50 -1.78 -7.06
N GLY A 37 5.30 -2.37 -5.89
CA GLY A 37 4.61 -3.65 -5.75
C GLY A 37 3.11 -3.50 -5.89
N ALA A 38 2.45 -4.46 -6.53
CA ALA A 38 1.00 -4.52 -6.68
C ALA A 38 0.50 -5.97 -6.69
N ASP A 39 -0.74 -6.18 -6.20
CA ASP A 39 -1.42 -7.48 -6.28
C ASP A 39 -2.56 -7.39 -7.29
N THR A 40 -2.47 -8.14 -8.38
CA THR A 40 -3.41 -8.03 -9.51
C THR A 40 -4.74 -8.76 -9.31
N THR A 41 -5.03 -9.23 -8.11
CA THR A 41 -6.29 -9.88 -7.73
C THR A 41 -7.14 -9.00 -6.81
N PHE A 42 -7.31 -7.72 -7.17
CA PHE A 42 -8.04 -6.73 -6.35
C PHE A 42 -8.83 -5.72 -7.23
N PRO A 43 -9.67 -6.21 -8.17
CA PRO A 43 -10.46 -5.30 -9.01
C PRO A 43 -11.50 -4.51 -8.18
N PRO A 44 -11.75 -3.22 -8.50
CA PRO A 44 -11.27 -2.47 -9.65
C PRO A 44 -9.94 -1.71 -9.42
N PHE A 45 -9.24 -1.95 -8.30
CA PHE A 45 -8.00 -1.26 -7.94
C PHE A 45 -6.80 -1.78 -8.72
N GLU A 46 -6.59 -3.10 -8.75
CA GLU A 46 -5.56 -3.76 -9.56
C GLU A 46 -6.12 -5.03 -10.21
N THR A 47 -5.83 -5.16 -11.50
CA THR A 47 -6.13 -6.36 -12.28
C THR A 47 -5.14 -6.49 -13.43
N GLU A 48 -5.06 -7.68 -13.99
CA GLU A 48 -4.29 -7.92 -15.22
C GLU A 48 -5.24 -8.24 -16.37
N VAL A 49 -5.19 -7.45 -17.42
CA VAL A 49 -5.99 -7.64 -18.64
C VAL A 49 -5.05 -7.74 -19.83
N ASN A 50 -5.08 -8.86 -20.52
CA ASN A 50 -4.24 -9.13 -21.70
C ASN A 50 -2.73 -8.89 -21.43
N GLY A 51 -2.21 -9.32 -20.28
CA GLY A 51 -0.82 -9.14 -19.87
C GLY A 51 -0.47 -7.72 -19.41
N LYS A 52 -1.45 -6.83 -19.31
CA LYS A 52 -1.24 -5.45 -18.84
C LYS A 52 -1.86 -5.24 -17.47
N VAL A 53 -1.04 -4.82 -16.53
CA VAL A 53 -1.51 -4.43 -15.19
C VAL A 53 -2.19 -3.06 -15.27
N THR A 54 -3.43 -2.99 -14.79
CA THR A 54 -4.31 -1.81 -14.83
C THR A 54 -5.19 -1.77 -13.59
N GLY A 55 -5.92 -0.68 -13.38
CA GLY A 55 -6.81 -0.46 -12.24
C GLY A 55 -6.62 0.92 -11.66
N PHE A 56 -7.47 1.28 -10.69
CA PHE A 56 -7.46 2.58 -10.06
C PHE A 56 -6.09 2.90 -9.41
N ASP A 57 -5.58 1.99 -8.59
CA ASP A 57 -4.30 2.16 -7.88
C ASP A 57 -3.13 2.27 -8.86
N ILE A 58 -3.17 1.47 -9.94
CA ILE A 58 -2.12 1.46 -10.96
C ILE A 58 -2.07 2.78 -11.75
N ASP A 59 -3.22 3.29 -12.16
CA ASP A 59 -3.28 4.55 -12.90
C ASP A 59 -3.00 5.73 -11.95
N MET A 60 -3.47 5.67 -10.69
CA MET A 60 -3.18 6.68 -9.67
C MET A 60 -1.69 6.79 -9.37
N ILE A 61 -1.00 5.67 -9.12
CA ILE A 61 0.44 5.71 -8.81
C ILE A 61 1.26 6.19 -10.02
N ARG A 62 0.85 5.88 -11.24
CA ARG A 62 1.48 6.43 -12.46
C ARG A 62 1.27 7.93 -12.59
N ALA A 63 0.06 8.44 -12.28
CA ALA A 63 -0.25 9.87 -12.29
C ALA A 63 0.56 10.63 -11.22
N ILE A 64 0.63 10.09 -9.99
CA ILE A 64 1.46 10.62 -8.90
C ILE A 64 2.93 10.68 -9.33
N ALA A 65 3.46 9.58 -9.83
CA ALA A 65 4.86 9.52 -10.25
C ALA A 65 5.17 10.51 -11.37
N LYS A 66 4.29 10.64 -12.36
CA LYS A 66 4.41 11.64 -13.44
C LYS A 66 4.44 13.06 -12.88
N ALA A 67 3.58 13.37 -11.90
CA ALA A 67 3.54 14.69 -11.26
C ALA A 67 4.81 15.00 -10.44
N GLU A 68 5.53 13.96 -9.98
CA GLU A 68 6.79 14.06 -9.24
C GLU A 68 8.05 13.83 -10.09
N GLY A 69 7.90 13.68 -11.40
CA GLY A 69 9.05 13.41 -12.30
C GLY A 69 9.69 12.04 -12.07
N LEU A 70 8.93 11.07 -11.55
CA LEU A 70 9.39 9.71 -11.27
C LEU A 70 8.99 8.75 -12.39
N THR A 71 9.82 7.75 -12.64
CA THR A 71 9.50 6.59 -13.50
C THR A 71 9.09 5.42 -12.63
N VAL A 72 7.97 4.76 -12.96
CA VAL A 72 7.43 3.61 -12.21
C VAL A 72 7.62 2.31 -12.98
N THR A 73 8.19 1.33 -12.29
CA THR A 73 8.13 -0.09 -12.70
C THR A 73 7.17 -0.82 -11.76
N ILE A 74 6.10 -1.40 -12.29
CA ILE A 74 5.17 -2.23 -11.50
C ILE A 74 5.74 -3.65 -11.40
N LYS A 75 5.84 -4.16 -10.17
CA LYS A 75 6.22 -5.54 -9.87
C LYS A 75 5.05 -6.26 -9.21
N THR A 76 4.46 -7.20 -9.92
CA THR A 76 3.32 -7.96 -9.41
C THR A 76 3.77 -9.04 -8.43
N MET A 77 3.04 -9.18 -7.34
CA MET A 77 3.26 -10.21 -6.33
C MET A 77 2.01 -10.39 -5.47
N PRO A 78 1.88 -11.53 -4.77
CA PRO A 78 0.78 -11.72 -3.82
C PRO A 78 0.80 -10.67 -2.70
N PHE A 79 -0.39 -10.24 -2.23
CA PHE A 79 -0.56 -9.23 -1.17
C PHE A 79 0.32 -9.50 0.06
N SER A 80 0.36 -10.77 0.52
CA SER A 80 1.16 -11.18 1.67
C SER A 80 2.67 -10.96 1.52
N GLY A 81 3.16 -10.74 0.30
CA GLY A 81 4.56 -10.46 -0.02
C GLY A 81 4.90 -8.97 -0.03
N LEU A 82 3.92 -8.06 -0.07
CA LEU A 82 4.16 -6.63 -0.25
C LEU A 82 4.93 -6.01 0.93
N ILE A 83 4.41 -6.14 2.16
CA ILE A 83 5.07 -5.59 3.36
C ILE A 83 6.47 -6.17 3.57
N PRO A 84 6.69 -7.51 3.53
CA PRO A 84 8.04 -8.06 3.57
C PRO A 84 8.99 -7.53 2.48
N SER A 85 8.49 -7.31 1.26
CA SER A 85 9.29 -6.76 0.15
C SER A 85 9.69 -5.29 0.37
N LEU A 86 8.80 -4.48 0.96
CA LEU A 86 9.10 -3.10 1.38
C LEU A 86 10.17 -3.08 2.49
N GLN A 87 10.04 -3.94 3.51
CA GLN A 87 11.02 -4.07 4.60
C GLN A 87 12.40 -4.50 4.07
N ALA A 88 12.44 -5.43 3.13
CA ALA A 88 13.66 -5.86 2.47
C ALA A 88 14.26 -4.76 1.57
N GLY A 89 13.46 -3.80 1.11
CA GLY A 89 13.84 -2.78 0.12
C GLY A 89 13.95 -3.33 -1.30
N SER A 90 13.28 -4.46 -1.59
CA SER A 90 13.19 -5.03 -2.94
C SER A 90 12.14 -4.36 -3.82
N ILE A 91 11.25 -3.58 -3.21
CA ILE A 91 10.35 -2.60 -3.80
C ILE A 91 10.41 -1.31 -2.97
N ASP A 92 10.14 -0.17 -3.59
CA ASP A 92 10.20 1.15 -2.95
C ASP A 92 8.87 1.57 -2.35
N ALA A 93 7.80 1.24 -3.05
CA ALA A 93 6.42 1.49 -2.63
C ALA A 93 5.52 0.31 -3.00
N ALA A 94 4.30 0.30 -2.48
CA ALA A 94 3.27 -0.67 -2.85
C ALA A 94 1.88 -0.02 -2.86
N VAL A 95 1.07 -0.43 -3.83
CA VAL A 95 -0.35 -0.14 -3.94
C VAL A 95 -1.10 -1.47 -4.10
N ALA A 96 -2.14 -1.68 -3.33
CA ALA A 96 -3.01 -2.87 -3.36
C ALA A 96 -4.18 -2.71 -2.37
N GLY A 97 -4.82 -1.53 -2.34
CA GLY A 97 -5.82 -1.24 -1.32
C GLY A 97 -5.29 -1.48 0.08
N ILE A 98 -4.06 -1.05 0.37
CA ILE A 98 -3.39 -1.39 1.63
C ILE A 98 -3.97 -0.55 2.76
N THR A 99 -4.78 -1.19 3.61
CA THR A 99 -5.33 -0.55 4.82
C THR A 99 -4.20 -0.01 5.69
N ILE A 100 -4.30 1.27 6.06
CA ILE A 100 -3.42 1.90 7.01
C ILE A 100 -3.71 1.32 8.39
N LYS A 101 -2.76 0.56 8.97
CA LYS A 101 -2.85 -0.10 10.27
C LYS A 101 -1.66 0.23 11.14
N THR A 102 -1.89 0.33 12.46
CA THR A 102 -0.83 0.63 13.42
C THR A 102 0.31 -0.38 13.36
N SER A 103 0.00 -1.68 13.24
CA SER A 103 1.03 -2.72 13.08
C SER A 103 1.85 -2.58 11.79
N ARG A 104 1.22 -2.23 10.68
CA ARG A 104 1.93 -2.02 9.40
C ARG A 104 2.84 -0.79 9.45
N MET A 105 2.40 0.30 10.12
CA MET A 105 3.19 1.53 10.30
C MET A 105 4.48 1.32 11.09
N GLN A 106 4.59 0.27 11.90
CA GLN A 106 5.84 -0.12 12.55
C GLN A 106 6.91 -0.56 11.53
N SER A 107 6.47 -1.14 10.43
CA SER A 107 7.32 -1.81 9.43
C SER A 107 7.57 -0.98 8.17
N VAL A 108 6.61 -0.13 7.79
CA VAL A 108 6.64 0.70 6.58
C VAL A 108 6.08 2.09 6.90
N ASP A 109 6.36 3.06 6.02
CA ASP A 109 5.69 4.34 6.05
C ASP A 109 4.47 4.32 5.11
N PHE A 110 3.56 5.28 5.26
CA PHE A 110 2.38 5.41 4.42
C PHE A 110 2.25 6.84 3.90
N SER A 111 1.73 6.98 2.70
CA SER A 111 1.18 8.26 2.23
C SER A 111 -0.06 8.64 3.03
N ASP A 112 -0.52 9.88 2.88
CA ASP A 112 -1.89 10.26 3.23
C ASP A 112 -2.88 9.32 2.53
N ALA A 113 -4.06 9.15 3.13
CA ALA A 113 -5.05 8.25 2.59
C ALA A 113 -5.56 8.71 1.22
N TYR A 114 -5.76 7.74 0.34
CA TYR A 114 -6.29 8.00 -1.00
C TYR A 114 -7.66 7.37 -1.26
N TYR A 115 -8.13 6.43 -0.42
CA TYR A 115 -9.42 5.78 -0.55
C TYR A 115 -10.00 5.44 0.83
N LYS A 116 -11.31 5.64 1.01
CA LYS A 116 -12.05 5.23 2.20
C LYS A 116 -12.80 3.95 1.90
N SER A 117 -12.55 2.91 2.69
CA SER A 117 -13.10 1.57 2.54
C SER A 117 -13.73 1.08 3.84
N GLY A 118 -14.02 -0.19 3.89
CA GLY A 118 -14.47 -0.96 5.03
C GLY A 118 -14.68 -2.41 4.61
N LEU A 119 -14.86 -3.29 5.56
CA LEU A 119 -15.13 -4.70 5.32
C LEU A 119 -16.64 -4.94 5.22
N SER A 120 -17.03 -5.87 4.37
CA SER A 120 -18.43 -6.32 4.24
C SER A 120 -18.53 -7.85 4.16
N VAL A 121 -19.71 -8.36 4.50
CA VAL A 121 -20.04 -9.79 4.40
C VAL A 121 -20.74 -10.06 3.07
N LEU A 122 -20.16 -10.93 2.26
CA LEU A 122 -20.74 -11.42 1.01
C LEU A 122 -21.20 -12.88 1.21
N VAL A 123 -22.43 -13.19 0.79
CA VAL A 123 -23.02 -14.53 0.88
C VAL A 123 -23.75 -14.89 -0.40
N LYS A 124 -24.10 -16.15 -0.58
CA LYS A 124 -25.05 -16.56 -1.65
C LYS A 124 -26.41 -15.89 -1.47
N LYS A 125 -27.09 -15.65 -2.56
CA LYS A 125 -28.37 -14.95 -2.57
C LYS A 125 -29.46 -15.65 -1.74
N ASP A 126 -29.45 -16.99 -1.69
CA ASP A 126 -30.37 -17.84 -0.93
C ASP A 126 -29.93 -18.10 0.53
N SER A 127 -28.74 -17.62 0.90
CA SER A 127 -28.20 -17.77 2.27
C SER A 127 -29.14 -17.14 3.30
N LYS A 128 -29.24 -17.79 4.47
CA LYS A 128 -29.95 -17.31 5.66
C LYS A 128 -29.10 -16.41 6.55
N ILE A 129 -27.81 -16.28 6.27
CA ILE A 129 -26.91 -15.37 6.97
C ILE A 129 -27.33 -13.93 6.62
N THR A 130 -27.55 -13.10 7.63
CA THR A 130 -28.01 -11.71 7.48
C THR A 130 -26.98 -10.69 7.92
N GLY A 131 -25.81 -11.12 8.42
CA GLY A 131 -24.71 -10.26 8.84
C GLY A 131 -23.67 -11.01 9.66
N PHE A 132 -22.67 -10.27 10.14
CA PHE A 132 -21.53 -10.84 10.88
C PHE A 132 -21.96 -11.68 12.11
N GLY A 133 -22.97 -11.22 12.85
CA GLY A 133 -23.46 -11.91 14.06
C GLY A 133 -23.96 -13.33 13.82
N ASN A 134 -24.28 -13.72 12.58
CA ASN A 134 -24.72 -15.06 12.22
C ASN A 134 -23.58 -15.99 11.76
N LEU A 135 -22.31 -15.53 11.77
CA LEU A 135 -21.20 -16.28 11.17
C LEU A 135 -20.59 -17.33 12.12
N LYS A 136 -20.97 -17.33 13.40
CA LYS A 136 -20.44 -18.30 14.37
C LYS A 136 -20.75 -19.74 13.94
N GLY A 137 -19.70 -20.54 13.77
CA GLY A 137 -19.80 -21.93 13.31
C GLY A 137 -19.95 -22.10 11.80
N HIS A 138 -19.95 -21.01 11.04
CA HIS A 138 -19.92 -21.01 9.58
C HIS A 138 -18.52 -20.86 9.04
N VAL A 139 -18.25 -21.48 7.90
CA VAL A 139 -16.97 -21.33 7.20
C VAL A 139 -16.92 -20.00 6.47
N VAL A 140 -15.97 -19.14 6.83
CA VAL A 140 -15.78 -17.82 6.23
C VAL A 140 -14.48 -17.80 5.44
N ALA A 141 -14.57 -17.48 4.15
CA ALA A 141 -13.42 -17.35 3.28
C ALA A 141 -12.93 -15.90 3.22
N THR A 142 -11.63 -15.71 3.06
CA THR A 142 -10.99 -14.43 2.85
C THR A 142 -9.60 -14.58 2.23
N LYS A 143 -8.99 -13.46 1.88
CA LYS A 143 -7.59 -13.39 1.44
C LYS A 143 -6.66 -13.24 2.63
N LYS A 144 -5.56 -13.99 2.65
CA LYS A 144 -4.61 -13.98 3.76
C LYS A 144 -3.84 -12.67 3.88
N ALA A 145 -3.40 -12.36 5.11
CA ALA A 145 -2.63 -11.16 5.48
C ALA A 145 -3.41 -9.84 5.30
N THR A 146 -4.73 -9.89 5.16
CA THR A 146 -5.61 -8.72 5.05
C THR A 146 -6.22 -8.34 6.40
N SER A 147 -6.79 -7.14 6.50
CA SER A 147 -7.49 -6.66 7.70
C SER A 147 -8.70 -7.53 8.05
N SER A 148 -9.31 -8.20 7.08
CA SER A 148 -10.43 -9.10 7.31
C SER A 148 -10.08 -10.32 8.17
N VAL A 149 -8.85 -10.85 8.07
CA VAL A 149 -8.38 -11.94 8.96
C VAL A 149 -8.32 -11.44 10.41
N ASP A 150 -7.71 -10.28 10.61
CA ASP A 150 -7.54 -9.68 11.93
C ASP A 150 -8.90 -9.33 12.56
N TYR A 151 -9.80 -8.75 11.76
CA TYR A 151 -11.16 -8.43 12.20
C TYR A 151 -11.92 -9.68 12.66
N MET A 152 -11.94 -10.72 11.85
CA MET A 152 -12.62 -11.98 12.20
C MET A 152 -12.07 -12.58 13.48
N THR A 153 -10.76 -12.65 13.61
CA THR A 153 -10.07 -13.23 14.77
C THR A 153 -10.37 -12.44 16.04
N SER A 154 -10.26 -11.10 15.99
CA SER A 154 -10.51 -10.23 17.14
C SER A 154 -11.99 -10.16 17.55
N HIS A 155 -12.91 -10.47 16.63
CA HIS A 155 -14.36 -10.50 16.88
C HIS A 155 -14.93 -11.91 17.08
N GLY A 156 -14.07 -12.89 17.40
CA GLY A 156 -14.46 -14.20 17.94
C GLY A 156 -14.90 -15.24 16.91
N ILE A 157 -14.54 -15.09 15.65
CA ILE A 157 -14.62 -16.20 14.70
C ILE A 157 -13.46 -17.16 15.01
N ASP A 158 -13.80 -18.42 15.30
CA ASP A 158 -12.78 -19.44 15.57
C ASP A 158 -11.91 -19.66 14.32
N PRO A 159 -10.56 -19.64 14.45
CA PRO A 159 -9.64 -19.80 13.33
C PRO A 159 -9.88 -21.03 12.46
N GLN A 160 -10.43 -22.13 12.99
CA GLN A 160 -10.78 -23.33 12.23
C GLN A 160 -11.85 -23.07 11.15
N TYR A 161 -12.67 -22.04 11.33
CA TYR A 161 -13.71 -21.63 10.38
C TYR A 161 -13.24 -20.54 9.41
N ILE A 162 -12.02 -20.01 9.57
CA ILE A 162 -11.46 -18.97 8.68
C ILE A 162 -10.62 -19.65 7.60
N LYS A 163 -11.14 -19.72 6.37
CA LYS A 163 -10.39 -20.19 5.20
C LYS A 163 -9.67 -19.03 4.53
N GLN A 164 -8.35 -19.06 4.58
CA GLN A 164 -7.50 -18.03 3.98
C GLN A 164 -6.92 -18.50 2.65
N PHE A 165 -7.17 -17.72 1.60
CA PHE A 165 -6.67 -17.97 0.25
C PHE A 165 -5.56 -16.99 -0.13
N GLN A 166 -4.75 -17.34 -1.13
CA GLN A 166 -3.68 -16.47 -1.62
C GLN A 166 -4.24 -15.25 -2.36
N ASP A 167 -5.33 -15.44 -3.08
CA ASP A 167 -6.06 -14.44 -3.87
C ASP A 167 -7.55 -14.44 -3.48
N ILE A 168 -8.23 -13.34 -3.81
CA ILE A 168 -9.65 -13.20 -3.45
C ILE A 168 -10.55 -14.01 -4.37
N ASP A 169 -10.15 -14.27 -5.60
CA ASP A 169 -10.95 -15.03 -6.57
C ASP A 169 -11.16 -16.47 -6.07
N SER A 170 -10.12 -17.07 -5.47
CA SER A 170 -10.22 -18.38 -4.83
C SER A 170 -11.18 -18.38 -3.63
N ALA A 171 -11.26 -17.28 -2.86
CA ALA A 171 -12.24 -17.16 -1.78
C ALA A 171 -13.68 -17.04 -2.32
N TYR A 172 -13.88 -16.28 -3.39
CA TYR A 172 -15.18 -16.20 -4.06
C TYR A 172 -15.58 -17.54 -4.68
N GLN A 173 -14.64 -18.23 -5.32
CA GLN A 173 -14.90 -19.58 -5.82
C GLN A 173 -15.33 -20.55 -4.72
N ALA A 174 -14.68 -20.48 -3.53
CA ALA A 174 -15.07 -21.28 -2.38
C ALA A 174 -16.52 -20.98 -1.95
N LEU A 175 -16.96 -19.70 -1.97
CA LEU A 175 -18.35 -19.33 -1.71
C LEU A 175 -19.30 -19.92 -2.74
N GLU A 176 -19.00 -19.80 -4.02
CA GLU A 176 -19.86 -20.26 -5.12
C GLU A 176 -20.02 -21.78 -5.14
N THR A 177 -18.95 -22.51 -4.80
CA THR A 177 -18.92 -23.99 -4.79
C THR A 177 -19.30 -24.62 -3.46
N ASN A 178 -19.85 -23.88 -2.49
CA ASN A 178 -20.18 -24.32 -1.13
C ASN A 178 -18.98 -24.78 -0.29
N GLY A 179 -17.79 -24.35 -0.64
CA GLY A 179 -16.59 -24.55 0.17
C GLY A 179 -16.47 -23.55 1.33
N ALA A 180 -17.27 -22.47 1.28
CA ALA A 180 -17.47 -21.48 2.34
C ALA A 180 -18.92 -21.01 2.35
N ASP A 181 -19.39 -20.53 3.50
CA ASP A 181 -20.74 -19.99 3.71
C ASP A 181 -20.80 -18.48 3.46
N ALA A 182 -19.68 -17.80 3.67
CA ALA A 182 -19.53 -16.37 3.48
C ALA A 182 -18.10 -16.00 3.05
N VAL A 183 -17.96 -14.79 2.48
CA VAL A 183 -16.68 -14.11 2.31
C VAL A 183 -16.72 -12.81 3.10
N ILE A 184 -15.69 -12.53 3.90
CA ILE A 184 -15.45 -11.20 4.47
C ILE A 184 -14.25 -10.60 3.76
N PHE A 185 -14.49 -9.47 3.11
CA PHE A 185 -13.45 -8.76 2.38
C PHE A 185 -13.82 -7.29 2.17
N ASP A 186 -12.93 -6.54 1.56
CA ASP A 186 -13.11 -5.13 1.27
C ASP A 186 -14.38 -4.86 0.48
N ASN A 187 -15.20 -3.94 0.99
CA ASN A 187 -16.53 -3.69 0.42
C ASN A 187 -16.50 -3.28 -1.06
N PRO A 188 -15.60 -2.39 -1.54
CA PRO A 188 -15.60 -2.02 -2.96
C PRO A 188 -15.30 -3.21 -3.87
N VAL A 189 -14.51 -4.19 -3.41
CA VAL A 189 -14.20 -5.40 -4.17
C VAL A 189 -15.38 -6.37 -4.16
N ASN A 190 -16.03 -6.57 -2.99
CA ASN A 190 -17.26 -7.36 -2.88
C ASN A 190 -18.39 -6.77 -3.75
N VAL A 191 -18.53 -5.44 -3.78
CA VAL A 191 -19.52 -4.75 -4.63
C VAL A 191 -19.19 -4.95 -6.10
N ASN A 192 -17.92 -4.82 -6.49
CA ASN A 192 -17.49 -5.07 -7.87
C ASN A 192 -17.76 -6.52 -8.30
N PHE A 193 -17.42 -7.51 -7.45
CA PHE A 193 -17.69 -8.92 -7.71
C PHE A 193 -19.19 -9.18 -7.91
N LYS A 194 -20.03 -8.63 -7.03
CA LYS A 194 -21.49 -8.77 -7.08
C LYS A 194 -22.08 -8.26 -8.40
N THR A 195 -21.50 -7.25 -9.05
CA THR A 195 -22.03 -6.73 -10.34
C THR A 195 -21.99 -7.76 -11.46
N GLN A 196 -21.06 -8.71 -11.40
CA GLN A 196 -20.86 -9.77 -12.39
C GLN A 196 -21.43 -11.12 -11.93
N HIS A 197 -21.79 -11.25 -10.65
CA HIS A 197 -22.26 -12.48 -10.01
C HIS A 197 -23.61 -12.26 -9.32
N PRO A 198 -24.75 -12.33 -10.05
CA PRO A 198 -26.08 -12.01 -9.51
C PRO A 198 -26.61 -13.03 -8.48
N ASN A 199 -25.90 -14.15 -8.29
CA ASN A 199 -26.17 -15.21 -7.32
C ASN A 199 -25.61 -14.94 -5.92
N VAL A 200 -24.94 -13.81 -5.71
CA VAL A 200 -24.44 -13.37 -4.39
C VAL A 200 -25.07 -12.05 -3.95
N LYS A 201 -24.97 -11.74 -2.67
CA LYS A 201 -25.42 -10.48 -2.05
C LYS A 201 -24.50 -10.09 -0.89
N THR A 202 -24.35 -8.81 -0.64
CA THR A 202 -23.81 -8.30 0.62
C THR A 202 -24.90 -8.25 1.67
N VAL A 203 -24.56 -8.51 2.93
CA VAL A 203 -25.51 -8.55 4.07
C VAL A 203 -24.95 -7.82 5.28
N GLY A 204 -25.85 -7.21 6.06
CA GLY A 204 -25.48 -6.37 7.21
C GLY A 204 -24.83 -5.05 6.81
N ASP A 205 -24.41 -4.29 7.83
CA ASP A 205 -23.68 -3.03 7.66
C ASP A 205 -22.19 -3.28 7.37
N LEU A 206 -21.47 -2.23 7.00
CA LEU A 206 -20.00 -2.28 6.95
C LEU A 206 -19.46 -2.61 8.34
N LEU A 207 -18.52 -3.53 8.38
CA LEU A 207 -17.92 -4.02 9.63
C LEU A 207 -16.88 -3.05 10.18
N THR A 208 -16.20 -2.32 9.31
CA THR A 208 -15.13 -1.37 9.64
C THR A 208 -15.24 -0.11 8.80
N GLY A 209 -14.60 0.97 9.27
CA GLY A 209 -14.19 2.10 8.46
C GLY A 209 -12.67 2.04 8.30
N GLU A 210 -12.20 1.87 7.09
CA GLU A 210 -10.78 1.73 6.76
C GLU A 210 -10.36 2.75 5.72
N TYR A 211 -9.06 3.07 5.73
CA TYR A 211 -8.46 3.95 4.74
C TYR A 211 -7.27 3.25 4.08
N TYR A 212 -7.15 3.40 2.76
CA TYR A 212 -6.01 2.90 2.01
C TYR A 212 -4.96 4.00 1.85
N GLY A 213 -3.70 3.61 2.01
CA GLY A 213 -2.53 4.44 1.75
C GLY A 213 -1.53 3.72 0.84
N ILE A 214 -0.69 4.51 0.18
CA ILE A 214 0.47 3.97 -0.53
C ILE A 214 1.50 3.59 0.53
N ALA A 215 1.81 2.30 0.64
CA ALA A 215 2.85 1.86 1.57
C ALA A 215 4.24 2.13 0.97
N VAL A 216 5.15 2.65 1.77
CA VAL A 216 6.50 3.08 1.35
C VAL A 216 7.55 2.40 2.21
N SER A 217 8.62 1.92 1.58
CA SER A 217 9.77 1.35 2.29
C SER A 217 10.46 2.42 3.13
N LYS A 218 10.71 2.14 4.42
CA LYS A 218 11.53 3.01 5.29
C LYS A 218 12.96 3.21 4.77
N LYS A 219 13.40 2.39 3.80
CA LYS A 219 14.69 2.54 3.11
C LYS A 219 14.62 3.55 1.95
N ALA A 220 13.43 3.92 1.50
CA ALA A 220 13.19 4.90 0.43
C ALA A 220 12.92 6.30 1.04
N SER A 221 13.92 6.87 1.69
CA SER A 221 13.80 8.14 2.43
C SER A 221 13.17 9.25 1.58
N GLY A 222 12.13 9.91 2.13
CA GLY A 222 11.43 11.03 1.50
C GLY A 222 10.48 10.65 0.37
N LEU A 223 10.34 9.35 0.06
CA LEU A 223 9.40 8.91 -0.98
C LEU A 223 7.94 9.06 -0.53
N ASP A 224 7.65 8.88 0.75
CA ASP A 224 6.33 9.14 1.34
C ASP A 224 5.89 10.60 1.14
N ALA A 225 6.78 11.57 1.37
CA ALA A 225 6.51 12.97 1.10
C ALA A 225 6.25 13.24 -0.40
N LYS A 226 7.05 12.63 -1.30
CA LYS A 226 6.81 12.72 -2.76
C LYS A 226 5.45 12.11 -3.14
N MET A 227 5.06 10.99 -2.52
CA MET A 227 3.72 10.39 -2.75
C MET A 227 2.61 11.35 -2.32
N ASN A 228 2.76 12.01 -1.18
CA ASN A 228 1.78 12.99 -0.67
C ASN A 228 1.70 14.23 -1.59
N ASP A 229 2.83 14.78 -2.00
CA ASP A 229 2.87 15.93 -2.91
C ASP A 229 2.23 15.59 -4.26
N GLY A 230 2.56 14.43 -4.82
CA GLY A 230 1.97 13.96 -6.06
C GLY A 230 0.47 13.69 -5.93
N LEU A 231 0.02 13.08 -4.83
CA LEU A 231 -1.41 12.87 -4.55
C LEU A 231 -2.16 14.21 -4.46
N ALA A 232 -1.59 15.20 -3.77
CA ALA A 232 -2.16 16.54 -3.69
C ALA A 232 -2.24 17.22 -5.08
N LYS A 233 -1.20 17.06 -5.92
CA LYS A 233 -1.18 17.60 -7.29
C LYS A 233 -2.26 16.99 -8.17
N ILE A 234 -2.43 15.65 -8.17
CA ILE A 234 -3.47 15.00 -8.98
C ILE A 234 -4.89 15.29 -8.46
N LYS A 235 -5.08 15.46 -7.14
CA LYS A 235 -6.34 15.95 -6.57
C LYS A 235 -6.65 17.38 -7.05
N LYS A 236 -5.68 18.28 -6.95
CA LYS A 236 -5.81 19.69 -7.37
C LYS A 236 -6.08 19.84 -8.87
N SER A 237 -5.46 19.02 -9.73
CA SER A 237 -5.68 19.05 -11.18
C SER A 237 -7.01 18.43 -11.62
N GLY A 238 -7.71 17.73 -10.73
CA GLY A 238 -8.91 16.96 -11.04
C GLY A 238 -8.63 15.57 -11.65
N GLU A 239 -7.37 15.18 -11.84
CA GLU A 239 -7.00 13.87 -12.40
C GLU A 239 -7.43 12.72 -11.48
N TYR A 240 -7.29 12.89 -10.15
CA TYR A 240 -7.80 11.94 -9.17
C TYR A 240 -9.32 11.70 -9.33
N HIS A 241 -10.12 12.75 -9.47
CA HIS A 241 -11.57 12.63 -9.69
C HIS A 241 -11.87 11.91 -11.01
N GLN A 242 -11.15 12.21 -12.09
CA GLN A 242 -11.33 11.52 -13.37
C GLN A 242 -11.03 10.02 -13.27
N LEU A 243 -9.97 9.64 -12.56
CA LEU A 243 -9.66 8.23 -12.28
C LEU A 243 -10.76 7.59 -11.43
N PHE A 244 -11.27 8.32 -10.42
CA PHE A 244 -12.33 7.84 -9.55
C PHE A 244 -13.61 7.54 -10.34
N VAL A 245 -14.06 8.48 -11.17
CA VAL A 245 -15.22 8.26 -12.06
C VAL A 245 -15.01 7.09 -13.02
N LYS A 246 -13.80 6.97 -13.59
CA LYS A 246 -13.45 5.88 -14.53
C LYS A 246 -13.63 4.50 -13.91
N TYR A 247 -13.23 4.32 -12.65
CA TYR A 247 -13.19 2.99 -12.02
C TYR A 247 -14.41 2.69 -11.13
N PHE A 248 -15.08 3.73 -10.60
CA PHE A 248 -16.20 3.58 -9.67
C PHE A 248 -17.50 4.17 -10.18
N GLY A 249 -17.54 4.65 -11.44
CA GLY A 249 -18.78 5.03 -12.12
C GLY A 249 -19.56 6.18 -11.48
N GLY A 250 -18.90 7.05 -10.71
CA GLY A 250 -19.54 8.19 -10.03
C GLY A 250 -19.98 7.88 -8.58
N ASP A 251 -19.76 6.67 -8.07
CA ASP A 251 -19.84 6.41 -6.62
C ASP A 251 -18.59 7.00 -5.92
N GLU A 252 -18.78 8.15 -5.28
CA GLU A 252 -17.71 8.86 -4.56
C GLU A 252 -17.64 8.49 -3.06
N SER A 253 -18.38 7.48 -2.62
CA SER A 253 -18.41 7.09 -1.19
C SER A 253 -17.03 6.72 -0.63
N GLY A 254 -16.12 6.25 -1.49
CA GLY A 254 -14.73 5.97 -1.18
C GLY A 254 -13.77 7.13 -1.44
N ALA A 255 -14.22 8.26 -1.99
CA ALA A 255 -13.33 9.37 -2.31
C ALA A 255 -12.80 10.08 -1.05
N VAL A 256 -11.49 10.34 -1.03
CA VAL A 256 -10.83 11.09 0.04
C VAL A 256 -10.41 12.46 -0.50
N ASN A 257 -11.23 13.47 -0.25
CA ASN A 257 -11.02 14.83 -0.74
C ASN A 257 -10.19 15.69 0.21
N ALA A 258 -10.22 15.39 1.51
CA ALA A 258 -9.39 16.03 2.53
C ALA A 258 -8.02 15.33 2.66
N VAL A 259 -7.12 15.94 3.40
CA VAL A 259 -5.87 15.31 3.83
C VAL A 259 -6.18 14.46 5.06
N GLU A 260 -6.06 13.14 4.90
CA GLU A 260 -6.26 12.16 5.96
C GLU A 260 -4.91 11.48 6.24
N LYS A 261 -4.26 11.92 7.34
CA LYS A 261 -2.91 11.44 7.68
C LYS A 261 -2.96 10.02 8.25
N PRO A 262 -1.94 9.20 7.99
CA PRO A 262 -1.88 7.83 8.50
C PRO A 262 -2.10 7.71 10.01
N ALA A 263 -1.54 8.63 10.79
CA ALA A 263 -1.67 8.63 12.25
C ALA A 263 -3.11 8.86 12.76
N ASP A 264 -3.93 9.57 11.97
CA ASP A 264 -5.30 9.95 12.34
C ASP A 264 -6.33 8.87 11.94
N VAL A 265 -6.01 8.09 10.90
CA VAL A 265 -6.95 7.13 10.28
C VAL A 265 -6.54 5.66 10.42
N ALA A 266 -5.39 5.38 11.03
CA ALA A 266 -4.90 4.01 11.19
C ALA A 266 -5.86 3.16 12.03
N VAL A 267 -6.21 2.00 11.48
CA VAL A 267 -6.94 0.97 12.22
C VAL A 267 -6.02 0.42 13.31
N LYS A 268 -6.55 0.34 14.54
CA LYS A 268 -5.87 -0.31 15.67
C LYS A 268 -6.03 -1.82 15.56
N ASP A 269 -4.95 -2.53 15.82
CA ASP A 269 -4.94 -4.00 15.84
C ASP A 269 -5.60 -4.57 17.08
#